data_615073c373381bcda501ec4f919c88f6
#
_entry.id   615073c373381bcda501ec4f919c88f6
#
_cell.length_a   1.000
_cell.length_b   1.000
_cell.length_c   1.000
_cell.angle_alpha   90.00
_cell.angle_beta   90.00
_cell.angle_gamma   90.00
#
_symmetry.space_group_name_H-M   'P 1'
#
loop_
_entity.id
_entity.type
_entity.pdbx_description
1 polymer ?
#
loop_
_entity_poly.entity_id
_entity_poly.type
_entity_poly.pdbx_seq_one_letter_code
_entity_poly.pdbx_strand_id
1 'polypeptide(L)'
;MIRAVYPGTFDPLTRGHEDIVRRAASLFECLIIGVADSQAKRPFFTRNERVDMASEVLGDLKNVKVVGFAGLLIDFIREHQARVIMRGLRALFIRAFAK
;
A
#
# COMPACT_ATOMS: atom_id res chain seq x y z
N MET A 1 18.69 -0.76 -0.63
CA MET A 1 17.60 -0.67 0.34
C MET A 1 16.31 -1.20 -0.27
N ILE A 2 15.38 -1.60 0.55
CA ILE A 2 14.22 -2.37 0.10
C ILE A 2 12.99 -1.48 0.05
N ARG A 3 12.26 -1.58 -1.08
CA ARG A 3 10.95 -0.94 -1.26
C ARG A 3 9.87 -2.00 -1.10
N ALA A 4 8.80 -1.67 -0.39
CA ALA A 4 7.70 -2.58 -0.14
C ALA A 4 6.37 -1.97 -0.60
N VAL A 5 5.43 -2.83 -0.94
CA VAL A 5 4.05 -2.45 -1.27
C VAL A 5 3.12 -3.10 -0.26
N TYR A 6 2.18 -2.34 0.26
CA TYR A 6 1.09 -2.84 1.07
C TYR A 6 -0.21 -2.59 0.31
N PRO A 7 -0.71 -3.62 -0.41
CA PRO A 7 -1.91 -3.45 -1.22
C PRO A 7 -3.18 -3.72 -0.41
N GLY A 8 -4.24 -3.04 -0.78
CA GLY A 8 -5.55 -3.27 -0.19
C GLY A 8 -6.58 -2.31 -0.74
N THR A 9 -7.83 -2.49 -0.35
CA THR A 9 -8.89 -1.56 -0.73
C THR A 9 -8.95 -0.35 0.19
N PHE A 10 -8.67 -0.54 1.48
CA PHE A 10 -8.66 0.54 2.49
C PHE A 10 -9.92 1.42 2.40
N ASP A 11 -11.06 0.81 2.62
CA ASP A 11 -12.38 1.46 2.44
C ASP A 11 -13.17 1.57 3.75
N PRO A 12 -12.78 2.46 4.67
CA PRO A 12 -11.57 3.29 4.68
C PRO A 12 -10.38 2.60 5.35
N LEU A 13 -9.25 3.29 5.40
CA LEU A 13 -8.10 2.87 6.20
C LEU A 13 -8.52 2.83 7.68
N THR A 14 -8.25 1.72 8.35
CA THR A 14 -8.59 1.54 9.76
C THR A 14 -7.37 1.82 10.65
N ARG A 15 -7.62 1.91 11.96
CA ARG A 15 -6.53 2.02 12.94
C ARG A 15 -5.59 0.82 12.89
N GLY A 16 -6.14 -0.36 12.58
CA GLY A 16 -5.31 -1.56 12.41
C GLY A 16 -4.36 -1.43 11.24
N HIS A 17 -4.84 -0.92 10.11
CA HIS A 17 -4.00 -0.64 8.95
C HIS A 17 -2.93 0.40 9.30
N GLU A 18 -3.33 1.47 9.95
CA GLU A 18 -2.41 2.54 10.35
C GLU A 18 -1.29 1.99 11.24
N ASP A 19 -1.65 1.18 12.23
CA ASP A 19 -0.68 0.59 13.15
C ASP A 19 0.34 -0.28 12.41
N ILE A 20 -0.12 -1.11 11.49
CA ILE A 20 0.75 -1.95 10.67
C ILE A 20 1.71 -1.10 9.86
N VAL A 21 1.21 -0.06 9.20
CA VAL A 21 2.02 0.83 8.38
C VAL A 21 3.07 1.54 9.21
N ARG A 22 2.70 2.06 10.37
CA ARG A 22 3.64 2.79 11.24
C ARG A 22 4.74 1.88 11.75
N ARG A 23 4.42 0.64 12.09
CA ARG A 23 5.42 -0.34 12.51
C ARG A 23 6.35 -0.72 11.37
N ALA A 24 5.79 -0.92 10.19
CA ALA A 24 6.55 -1.37 9.01
C ALA A 24 7.39 -0.26 8.38
N ALA A 25 7.00 0.98 8.53
CA ALA A 25 7.65 2.10 7.84
C ALA A 25 9.14 2.20 8.15
N SER A 26 9.56 1.86 9.36
CA SER A 26 10.97 1.90 9.75
C SER A 26 11.80 0.78 9.14
N LEU A 27 11.17 -0.23 8.57
CA LEU A 27 11.85 -1.41 8.03
C LEU A 27 12.26 -1.27 6.57
N PHE A 28 11.70 -0.31 5.87
CA PHE A 28 11.88 -0.18 4.42
C PHE A 28 12.34 1.22 4.05
N GLU A 29 13.05 1.30 2.93
CA GLU A 29 13.41 2.59 2.35
C GLU A 29 12.16 3.38 1.97
N CYS A 30 11.21 2.68 1.35
CA CYS A 30 9.94 3.27 0.94
C CYS A 30 8.85 2.22 1.10
N LEU A 31 7.74 2.61 1.71
CA LEU A 31 6.56 1.76 1.83
C LEU A 31 5.43 2.42 1.03
N ILE A 32 4.95 1.70 0.02
CA ILE A 32 3.91 2.19 -0.87
C ILE A 32 2.59 1.53 -0.50
N ILE A 33 1.63 2.33 -0.10
CA ILE A 33 0.28 1.85 0.18
C ILE A 33 -0.46 1.87 -1.15
N GLY A 34 -0.72 0.69 -1.70
CA GLY A 34 -1.41 0.56 -2.98
C GLY A 34 -2.90 0.42 -2.78
N VAL A 35 -3.64 1.47 -3.10
CA VAL A 35 -5.11 1.48 -2.94
C VAL A 35 -5.73 0.95 -4.23
N ALA A 36 -6.23 -0.28 -4.16
CA ALA A 36 -6.83 -0.96 -5.31
C ALA A 36 -8.29 -0.57 -5.49
N ASP A 37 -8.81 -0.79 -6.68
CA ASP A 37 -10.23 -0.67 -6.91
C ASP A 37 -10.98 -1.69 -6.06
N SER A 38 -12.12 -1.27 -5.50
CA SER A 38 -12.93 -2.14 -4.68
C SER A 38 -13.61 -3.20 -5.53
N GLN A 39 -13.64 -4.44 -5.03
CA GLN A 39 -14.44 -5.52 -5.61
C GLN A 39 -15.92 -5.41 -5.23
N ALA A 40 -16.24 -4.58 -4.26
CA ALA A 40 -17.61 -4.40 -3.84
C ALA A 40 -18.40 -3.62 -4.88
N LYS A 41 -19.69 -3.97 -5.05
CA LYS A 41 -20.57 -3.24 -5.97
C LYS A 41 -20.80 -1.80 -5.55
N ARG A 42 -20.78 -1.55 -4.25
CA ARG A 42 -20.99 -0.22 -3.68
C ARG A 42 -19.95 0.03 -2.60
N PRO A 43 -18.75 0.47 -2.98
CA PRO A 43 -17.75 0.84 -1.98
C PRO A 43 -18.24 2.04 -1.17
N PHE A 44 -17.78 2.16 0.06
CA PHE A 44 -18.13 3.32 0.90
C PHE A 44 -17.58 4.60 0.32
N PHE A 45 -16.37 4.54 -0.24
CA PHE A 45 -15.69 5.71 -0.78
C PHE A 45 -15.07 5.37 -2.14
N THR A 46 -14.97 6.37 -3.00
CA THR A 46 -14.26 6.22 -4.29
C THR A 46 -12.78 5.94 -4.03
N ARG A 47 -12.10 5.43 -5.04
CA ARG A 47 -10.65 5.19 -4.92
C ARG A 47 -9.90 6.48 -4.57
N ASN A 48 -10.24 7.58 -5.21
CA ASN A 48 -9.58 8.86 -4.93
C ASN A 48 -9.84 9.34 -3.50
N GLU A 49 -11.07 9.18 -3.01
CA GLU A 49 -11.38 9.50 -1.61
C GLU A 49 -10.57 8.64 -0.65
N ARG A 50 -10.45 7.35 -0.94
CA ARG A 50 -9.68 6.42 -0.11
C ARG A 50 -8.20 6.78 -0.09
N VAL A 51 -7.63 7.15 -1.23
CA VAL A 51 -6.25 7.63 -1.32
C VAL A 51 -6.07 8.90 -0.48
N ASP A 52 -6.98 9.84 -0.62
CA ASP A 52 -6.88 11.12 0.10
C ASP A 52 -6.95 10.92 1.62
N MET A 53 -7.88 10.07 2.08
CA MET A 53 -8.01 9.78 3.50
C MET A 53 -6.77 9.11 4.08
N ALA A 54 -6.23 8.12 3.36
CA ALA A 54 -5.03 7.44 3.81
C ALA A 54 -3.82 8.37 3.78
N SER A 55 -3.71 9.20 2.77
CA SER A 55 -2.62 10.19 2.66
C SER A 55 -2.64 11.18 3.82
N GLU A 56 -3.82 11.60 4.23
CA GLU A 56 -3.96 12.52 5.36
C GLU A 56 -3.51 11.87 6.66
N VAL A 57 -3.95 10.64 6.91
CA VAL A 57 -3.61 9.92 8.14
C VAL A 57 -2.12 9.59 8.22
N LEU A 58 -1.51 9.24 7.09
CA LEU A 58 -0.13 8.78 7.04
C LEU A 58 0.87 9.85 6.61
N GLY A 59 0.40 11.09 6.45
CA GLY A 59 1.22 12.17 5.89
C GLY A 59 2.45 12.57 6.70
N ASP A 60 2.51 12.19 7.98
CA ASP A 60 3.68 12.45 8.82
C ASP A 60 4.82 11.47 8.58
N LEU A 61 4.57 10.38 7.86
CA LEU A 61 5.58 9.37 7.55
C LEU A 61 6.23 9.70 6.20
N LYS A 62 7.47 10.17 6.24
CA LYS A 62 8.15 10.70 5.04
C LYS A 62 8.45 9.65 3.98
N ASN A 63 8.63 8.40 4.38
CA ASN A 63 8.96 7.30 3.47
C ASN A 63 7.74 6.47 3.08
N VAL A 64 6.54 6.92 3.43
CA VAL A 64 5.29 6.25 3.05
C VAL A 64 4.61 7.06 1.96
N LYS A 65 4.23 6.38 0.88
CA LYS A 65 3.47 6.97 -0.22
C LYS A 65 2.15 6.24 -0.36
N VAL A 66 1.09 6.96 -0.67
CA VAL A 66 -0.22 6.36 -0.93
C VAL A 66 -0.54 6.58 -2.40
N VAL A 67 -0.75 5.49 -3.12
CA VAL A 67 -0.97 5.52 -4.57
C VAL A 67 -2.17 4.65 -4.91
N GLY A 68 -3.13 5.21 -5.64
CA GLY A 68 -4.23 4.43 -6.20
C GLY A 68 -3.78 3.73 -7.47
N PHE A 69 -4.30 2.54 -7.71
CA PHE A 69 -4.02 1.83 -8.95
C PHE A 69 -5.22 1.02 -9.41
N ALA A 70 -5.26 0.78 -10.72
CA ALA A 70 -6.20 -0.12 -11.37
C ALA A 70 -5.40 -1.19 -12.10
N GLY A 71 -6.01 -2.33 -12.38
CA GLY A 71 -5.36 -3.41 -13.09
C GLY A 71 -4.62 -4.36 -12.16
N LEU A 72 -3.58 -5.01 -12.69
CA LEU A 72 -2.91 -6.08 -11.98
C LEU A 72 -1.94 -5.57 -10.93
N LEU A 73 -2.02 -6.18 -9.75
CA LEU A 73 -1.09 -5.89 -8.66
C LEU A 73 0.37 -6.10 -9.10
N ILE A 74 0.63 -7.13 -9.88
CA ILE A 74 1.97 -7.45 -10.35
C ILE A 74 2.59 -6.30 -11.16
N ASP A 75 1.80 -5.64 -11.98
CA ASP A 75 2.26 -4.51 -12.79
C ASP A 75 2.57 -3.31 -11.89
N PHE A 76 1.72 -3.08 -10.90
CA PHE A 76 1.92 -2.01 -9.93
C PHE A 76 3.22 -2.20 -9.15
N ILE A 77 3.48 -3.44 -8.72
CA ILE A 77 4.70 -3.80 -8.00
C ILE A 77 5.94 -3.53 -8.85
N ARG A 78 5.92 -3.94 -10.11
CA ARG A 78 7.02 -3.71 -11.04
C ARG A 78 7.27 -2.22 -11.28
N GLU A 79 6.20 -1.48 -11.47
CA GLU A 79 6.25 -0.06 -11.74
C GLU A 79 6.93 0.71 -10.59
N HIS A 80 6.69 0.28 -9.36
CA HIS A 80 7.27 0.89 -8.19
C HIS A 80 8.57 0.23 -7.72
N GLN A 81 9.05 -0.77 -8.45
CA GLN A 81 10.31 -1.46 -8.15
C GLN A 81 10.33 -2.06 -6.75
N ALA A 82 9.18 -2.55 -6.30
CA ALA A 82 9.06 -3.14 -4.98
C ALA A 82 9.56 -4.58 -4.98
N ARG A 83 10.16 -5.00 -3.89
CA ARG A 83 10.70 -6.36 -3.70
C ARG A 83 9.97 -7.12 -2.62
N VAL A 84 9.09 -6.45 -1.87
CA VAL A 84 8.35 -7.05 -0.77
C VAL A 84 6.89 -6.65 -0.89
N ILE A 85 6.00 -7.62 -0.71
CA ILE A 85 4.57 -7.37 -0.53
C ILE A 85 4.24 -7.64 0.93
N MET A 86 3.55 -6.70 1.56
CA MET A 86 3.03 -6.90 2.90
C MET A 86 1.59 -7.39 2.84
N ARG A 87 1.27 -8.35 3.67
CA ARG A 87 -0.10 -8.81 3.89
C ARG A 87 -0.36 -8.82 5.39
N GLY A 88 -1.07 -7.80 5.86
CA GLY A 88 -1.23 -7.61 7.29
C GLY A 88 0.12 -7.47 7.96
N LEU A 89 0.42 -8.33 8.94
CA LEU A 89 1.70 -8.31 9.65
C LEU A 89 2.82 -9.09 8.94
N ARG A 90 2.54 -9.66 7.76
CA ARG A 90 3.52 -10.47 7.04
C ARG A 90 4.15 -9.67 5.91
N ALA A 91 5.46 -9.85 5.76
CA ALA A 91 6.20 -9.35 4.61
C ALA A 91 6.65 -10.51 3.74
N LEU A 92 6.34 -10.46 2.45
CA LEU A 92 6.69 -11.51 1.49
C LEU A 92 7.62 -10.96 0.43
N PHE A 93 8.78 -11.58 0.29
CA PHE A 93 9.72 -11.21 -0.76
C PHE A 93 9.24 -11.72 -2.12
N ILE A 94 9.38 -10.87 -3.14
CA ILE A 94 8.98 -11.20 -4.50
C ILE A 94 10.24 -11.37 -5.34
N ARG A 95 10.72 -12.58 -5.43
CA ARG A 95 11.96 -12.86 -6.18
C ARG A 95 11.81 -12.62 -7.67
N ALA A 96 10.62 -12.85 -8.23
CA ALA A 96 10.37 -12.74 -9.65
C ALA A 96 10.63 -11.33 -10.21
N PHE A 97 10.69 -10.32 -9.36
CA PHE A 97 10.86 -8.93 -9.76
C PHE A 97 12.17 -8.32 -9.29
N ALA A 98 13.07 -9.13 -8.79
CA ALA A 98 14.31 -8.68 -8.19
C ALA A 98 15.45 -8.47 -9.21
N LYS A 99 15.14 -8.41 -10.47
CA LYS A 99 16.14 -8.13 -11.50
C LYS A 99 16.34 -6.66 -11.72
#